data_27011bf64e984c0255992938d1b75984
#
_entry.id   27011bf64e984c0255992938d1b75984
#
_cell.length_a   1.000
_cell.length_b   1.000
_cell.length_c   1.000
_cell.angle_alpha   90.00
_cell.angle_beta   90.00
_cell.angle_gamma   90.00
#
_symmetry.space_group_name_H-M   'P 1'
#
loop_
_entity.id
_entity.type
_entity.pdbx_description
1 polymer ?
#
loop_
_entity_poly.entity_id
_entity_poly.type
_entity_poly.pdbx_seq_one_letter_code
_entity_poly.pdbx_strand_id
1 'polypeptide(L)'
;MSSAGVSGEVGGEACGIHRFVVFGDICGSGTLDLAEKKHQRAAMYAAFDDAYSSVGVEPGTFHQEDRGDGILVALRPDVPPTLMVGRWIDTLYESLRAHNQGRVRPLRLRIGMNAGLVTQDRHGLVGRAVDLAARLCDSPPAKRIMNETPEIDLVVVVSDWLYGNVVADGGRYVEPDHYRSARIRSKETDEAAWFHVPRRPAPPLIGRDGELPPEGEPAPEGEPAAAGERPPAGAARTGGWGGAGGGPPPPPPPRGPGVTPPGGPHTKTPPPHNPP
;
A
#
# COMPACT_ATOMS: atom_id res chain seq x y z
N MET A 1 23.90 17.77 59.52
CA MET A 1 24.36 16.66 58.67
C MET A 1 23.39 16.56 57.53
N SER A 2 23.75 17.18 56.42
CA SER A 2 22.90 17.33 55.21
C SER A 2 23.21 16.20 54.28
N SER A 3 22.25 15.35 53.98
CA SER A 3 22.34 14.27 53.00
C SER A 3 21.86 14.82 51.66
N ALA A 4 22.79 15.12 50.78
CA ALA A 4 22.53 15.47 49.43
C ALA A 4 22.22 14.18 48.63
N GLY A 5 20.93 14.02 48.28
CA GLY A 5 20.51 12.98 47.35
C GLY A 5 20.96 13.35 45.93
N VAL A 6 21.91 12.59 45.44
CA VAL A 6 22.31 12.62 43.99
C VAL A 6 21.21 11.91 43.21
N SER A 7 20.32 12.68 42.61
CA SER A 7 19.44 12.17 41.55
C SER A 7 20.26 11.98 40.30
N GLY A 8 20.78 10.77 40.10
CA GLY A 8 21.36 10.36 38.84
C GLY A 8 20.24 10.27 37.79
N GLU A 9 20.18 11.23 36.87
CA GLU A 9 19.49 11.04 35.58
C GLU A 9 20.26 9.95 34.83
N VAL A 10 19.74 8.74 34.89
CA VAL A 10 20.11 7.70 33.93
C VAL A 10 19.58 8.21 32.58
N GLY A 11 20.53 8.69 31.76
CA GLY A 11 20.24 9.03 30.36
C GLY A 11 19.66 7.79 29.69
N GLY A 12 18.32 7.77 29.53
CA GLY A 12 17.65 6.70 28.82
C GLY A 12 18.13 6.70 27.38
N GLU A 13 18.97 5.72 27.02
CA GLU A 13 19.24 5.41 25.62
C GLU A 13 17.89 5.26 24.92
N ALA A 14 17.61 6.11 23.95
CA ALA A 14 16.39 6.06 23.15
C ALA A 14 16.39 4.73 22.37
N CYS A 15 15.64 3.77 22.88
CA CYS A 15 15.55 2.44 22.28
C CYS A 15 14.76 2.51 20.98
N GLY A 16 15.34 2.02 19.87
CA GLY A 16 14.66 1.93 18.59
C GLY A 16 13.48 0.94 18.65
N ILE A 17 12.32 1.34 18.16
CA ILE A 17 11.11 0.51 18.06
C ILE A 17 10.85 0.18 16.60
N HIS A 18 10.52 -1.07 16.29
CA HIS A 18 10.14 -1.45 14.94
C HIS A 18 8.78 -0.84 14.58
N ARG A 19 8.74 -0.08 13.51
CA ARG A 19 7.53 0.62 13.04
C ARG A 19 7.34 0.45 11.54
N PHE A 20 6.08 0.48 11.11
CA PHE A 20 5.73 0.68 9.70
C PHE A 20 5.76 2.19 9.42
N VAL A 21 6.51 2.58 8.40
CA VAL A 21 6.74 4.00 8.04
C VAL A 21 6.11 4.27 6.68
N VAL A 22 5.33 5.34 6.60
CA VAL A 22 4.76 5.88 5.37
C VAL A 22 5.28 7.30 5.18
N PHE A 23 5.81 7.58 4.00
CA PHE A 23 6.13 8.93 3.55
C PHE A 23 5.27 9.25 2.33
N GLY A 24 4.51 10.35 2.38
CA GLY A 24 3.67 10.81 1.27
C GLY A 24 4.07 12.20 0.82
N ASP A 25 3.98 12.48 -0.48
CA ASP A 25 4.36 13.76 -1.07
C ASP A 25 3.44 14.14 -2.24
N ILE A 26 3.09 15.44 -2.31
CA ILE A 26 2.22 16.00 -3.36
C ILE A 26 3.06 16.29 -4.60
N CYS A 27 2.69 15.67 -5.73
CA CYS A 27 3.37 15.90 -7.00
C CYS A 27 3.11 17.31 -7.54
N GLY A 28 4.19 18.00 -7.95
CA GLY A 28 4.07 19.30 -8.61
C GLY A 28 3.68 20.46 -7.69
N SER A 29 3.75 20.30 -6.38
CA SER A 29 3.41 21.33 -5.38
C SER A 29 4.15 22.66 -5.56
N GLY A 30 5.37 22.61 -6.11
CA GLY A 30 6.19 23.79 -6.36
C GLY A 30 5.58 24.80 -7.34
N THR A 31 4.68 24.36 -8.22
CA THR A 31 4.02 25.19 -9.23
C THR A 31 2.68 25.78 -8.77
N LEU A 32 2.20 25.41 -7.59
CA LEU A 32 0.92 25.82 -7.04
C LEU A 32 1.03 27.16 -6.31
N ASP A 33 -0.02 27.96 -6.39
CA ASP A 33 -0.15 29.13 -5.53
C ASP A 33 -0.47 28.74 -4.08
N LEU A 34 -0.47 29.71 -3.17
CA LEU A 34 -0.67 29.46 -1.74
C LEU A 34 -2.07 28.86 -1.42
N ALA A 35 -3.11 29.30 -2.13
CA ALA A 35 -4.48 28.83 -1.91
C ALA A 35 -4.63 27.38 -2.39
N GLU A 36 -4.10 27.08 -3.56
CA GLU A 36 -4.04 25.73 -4.12
C GLU A 36 -3.23 24.78 -3.23
N LYS A 37 -2.04 25.21 -2.75
CA LYS A 37 -1.23 24.41 -1.81
C LYS A 37 -2.01 24.05 -0.56
N LYS A 38 -2.68 25.04 0.07
CA LYS A 38 -3.50 24.80 1.27
C LYS A 38 -4.63 23.82 0.97
N HIS A 39 -5.30 23.98 -0.18
CA HIS A 39 -6.38 23.10 -0.59
C HIS A 39 -5.92 21.67 -0.82
N GLN A 40 -4.85 21.47 -1.60
CA GLN A 40 -4.31 20.14 -1.85
C GLN A 40 -3.76 19.46 -0.59
N ARG A 41 -3.11 20.21 0.30
CA ARG A 41 -2.70 19.69 1.60
C ARG A 41 -3.88 19.19 2.43
N ALA A 42 -4.94 20.01 2.56
CA ALA A 42 -6.14 19.61 3.29
C ALA A 42 -6.78 18.34 2.69
N ALA A 43 -6.81 18.23 1.36
CA ALA A 43 -7.31 17.02 0.68
C ALA A 43 -6.41 15.80 0.89
N MET A 44 -5.08 15.97 0.90
CA MET A 44 -4.15 14.89 1.22
C MET A 44 -4.39 14.36 2.64
N TYR A 45 -4.50 15.25 3.64
CA TYR A 45 -4.77 14.83 5.02
C TYR A 45 -6.11 14.10 5.14
N ALA A 46 -7.17 14.62 4.51
CA ALA A 46 -8.48 13.96 4.51
C ALA A 46 -8.42 12.55 3.89
N ALA A 47 -7.73 12.39 2.76
CA ALA A 47 -7.57 11.09 2.11
C ALA A 47 -6.76 10.10 2.97
N PHE A 48 -5.73 10.58 3.68
CA PHE A 48 -4.98 9.76 4.64
C PHE A 48 -5.83 9.35 5.83
N ASP A 49 -6.64 10.25 6.40
CA ASP A 49 -7.55 9.97 7.51
C ASP A 49 -8.60 8.92 7.12
N ASP A 50 -9.19 9.02 5.92
CA ASP A 50 -10.09 8.00 5.37
C ASP A 50 -9.40 6.64 5.27
N ALA A 51 -8.17 6.62 4.73
CA ALA A 51 -7.40 5.40 4.57
C ALA A 51 -7.04 4.75 5.92
N TYR A 52 -6.61 5.52 6.91
CA TYR A 52 -6.35 5.01 8.27
C TYR A 52 -7.60 4.49 8.94
N SER A 53 -8.71 5.23 8.88
CA SER A 53 -10.00 4.82 9.42
C SER A 53 -10.46 3.48 8.83
N SER A 54 -10.21 3.26 7.53
CA SER A 54 -10.59 2.02 6.82
C SER A 54 -9.90 0.77 7.38
N VAL A 55 -8.75 0.92 8.01
CA VAL A 55 -7.95 -0.16 8.61
C VAL A 55 -7.99 -0.16 10.14
N GLY A 56 -8.87 0.66 10.75
CA GLY A 56 -9.06 0.74 12.19
C GLY A 56 -7.92 1.44 12.93
N VAL A 57 -7.17 2.28 12.25
CA VAL A 57 -6.10 3.11 12.85
C VAL A 57 -6.67 4.49 13.12
N GLU A 58 -6.87 4.80 14.40
CA GLU A 58 -7.46 6.07 14.82
C GLU A 58 -6.44 7.21 14.78
N PRO A 59 -6.85 8.44 14.37
CA PRO A 59 -6.02 9.62 14.44
C PRO A 59 -5.45 9.85 15.86
N GLY A 60 -4.17 10.23 15.95
CA GLY A 60 -3.50 10.46 17.24
C GLY A 60 -2.96 9.18 17.92
N THR A 61 -3.22 7.99 17.38
CA THR A 61 -2.64 6.75 17.89
C THR A 61 -1.29 6.38 17.25
N PHE A 62 -0.83 7.18 16.32
CA PHE A 62 0.43 7.02 15.60
C PHE A 62 1.20 8.36 15.56
N HIS A 63 2.49 8.29 15.30
CA HIS A 63 3.30 9.50 15.13
C HIS A 63 3.15 10.03 13.71
N GLN A 64 2.80 11.31 13.59
CA GLN A 64 2.66 12.00 12.30
C GLN A 64 3.39 13.33 12.33
N GLU A 65 4.13 13.61 11.28
CA GLU A 65 4.84 14.87 11.08
C GLU A 65 4.46 15.52 9.76
N ASP A 66 4.20 16.81 9.82
CA ASP A 66 4.03 17.66 8.64
C ASP A 66 5.40 17.91 7.99
N ARG A 67 5.50 17.68 6.70
CA ARG A 67 6.71 17.89 5.89
C ARG A 67 6.51 18.92 4.77
N GLY A 68 5.63 19.88 5.00
CA GLY A 68 5.31 20.93 4.04
C GLY A 68 4.30 20.48 2.99
N ASP A 69 4.73 20.02 1.85
CA ASP A 69 3.90 19.38 0.83
C ASP A 69 3.84 17.85 1.00
N GLY A 70 4.45 17.34 2.05
CA GLY A 70 4.48 15.92 2.40
C GLY A 70 4.03 15.63 3.82
N ILE A 71 3.95 14.34 4.13
CA ILE A 71 3.57 13.79 5.41
C ILE A 71 4.45 12.57 5.73
N LEU A 72 4.98 12.53 6.95
CA LEU A 72 5.68 11.37 7.49
C LEU A 72 4.83 10.74 8.58
N VAL A 73 4.60 9.44 8.50
CA VAL A 73 3.86 8.69 9.51
C VAL A 73 4.65 7.46 9.94
N ALA A 74 4.71 7.21 11.26
CA ALA A 74 5.20 5.97 11.82
C ALA A 74 4.12 5.33 12.69
N LEU A 75 3.62 4.19 12.24
CA LEU A 75 2.55 3.46 12.89
C LEU A 75 3.04 2.73 14.14
N ARG A 76 2.13 2.42 15.04
CA ARG A 76 2.41 1.55 16.17
C ARG A 76 2.77 0.13 15.69
N PRO A 77 3.59 -0.61 16.46
CA PRO A 77 4.01 -1.97 16.09
C PRO A 77 2.88 -3.00 15.97
N ASP A 78 1.73 -2.72 16.56
CA ASP A 78 0.55 -3.61 16.55
C ASP A 78 -0.33 -3.46 15.30
N VAL A 79 -0.05 -2.50 14.42
CA VAL A 79 -0.76 -2.35 13.15
C VAL A 79 -0.21 -3.36 12.13
N PRO A 80 -1.03 -4.30 11.63
CA PRO A 80 -0.57 -5.29 10.66
C PRO A 80 -0.13 -4.66 9.34
N PRO A 81 1.11 -4.91 8.86
CA PRO A 81 1.59 -4.37 7.59
C PRO A 81 0.73 -4.73 6.38
N THR A 82 0.08 -5.90 6.40
CA THR A 82 -0.82 -6.36 5.33
C THR A 82 -2.03 -5.46 5.12
N LEU A 83 -2.52 -4.81 6.17
CA LEU A 83 -3.59 -3.82 6.05
C LEU A 83 -3.12 -2.56 5.33
N MET A 84 -1.85 -2.19 5.54
CA MET A 84 -1.26 -0.99 4.96
C MET A 84 -0.95 -1.14 3.47
N VAL A 85 -0.38 -2.28 3.07
CA VAL A 85 -0.09 -2.54 1.64
C VAL A 85 -1.31 -2.99 0.84
N GLY A 86 -2.44 -3.24 1.51
CA GLY A 86 -3.69 -3.65 0.90
C GLY A 86 -4.78 -2.58 1.00
N ARG A 87 -5.70 -2.75 1.96
CA ARG A 87 -6.91 -1.93 2.10
C ARG A 87 -6.61 -0.44 2.26
N TRP A 88 -5.55 -0.07 2.96
CA TRP A 88 -5.16 1.32 3.13
C TRP A 88 -4.85 1.99 1.78
N ILE A 89 -4.04 1.32 0.92
CA ILE A 89 -3.72 1.83 -0.43
C ILE A 89 -4.98 1.95 -1.27
N ASP A 90 -5.86 0.93 -1.23
CA ASP A 90 -7.09 0.90 -1.99
C ASP A 90 -8.02 2.06 -1.60
N THR A 91 -8.18 2.31 -0.29
CA THR A 91 -9.01 3.42 0.21
C THR A 91 -8.39 4.77 -0.11
N LEU A 92 -7.07 4.94 0.05
CA LEU A 92 -6.37 6.18 -0.32
C LEU A 92 -6.62 6.51 -1.79
N TYR A 93 -6.50 5.52 -2.67
CA TYR A 93 -6.75 5.70 -4.10
C TYR A 93 -8.18 6.11 -4.41
N GLU A 94 -9.18 5.46 -3.79
CA GLU A 94 -10.60 5.82 -4.00
C GLU A 94 -10.93 7.23 -3.47
N SER A 95 -10.35 7.64 -2.33
CA SER A 95 -10.49 9.01 -1.81
C SER A 95 -9.88 10.05 -2.74
N LEU A 96 -8.71 9.77 -3.33
CA LEU A 96 -8.10 10.63 -4.35
C LEU A 96 -8.97 10.73 -5.60
N ARG A 97 -9.48 9.61 -6.11
CA ARG A 97 -10.37 9.61 -7.28
C ARG A 97 -11.62 10.45 -7.03
N ALA A 98 -12.26 10.27 -5.88
CA ALA A 98 -13.44 11.04 -5.51
C ALA A 98 -13.13 12.55 -5.42
N HIS A 99 -11.99 12.90 -4.81
CA HIS A 99 -11.54 14.29 -4.73
C HIS A 99 -11.26 14.90 -6.11
N ASN A 100 -10.65 14.12 -7.01
CA ASN A 100 -10.18 14.60 -8.31
C ASN A 100 -11.28 14.74 -9.37
N GLN A 101 -12.49 14.22 -9.10
CA GLN A 101 -13.60 14.31 -10.06
C GLN A 101 -13.88 15.76 -10.48
N GLY A 102 -13.80 16.01 -11.80
CA GLY A 102 -14.08 17.32 -12.40
C GLY A 102 -13.04 18.42 -12.10
N ARG A 103 -11.90 18.08 -11.50
CA ARG A 103 -10.84 19.06 -11.20
C ARG A 103 -9.87 19.21 -12.36
N VAL A 104 -9.55 20.43 -12.69
CA VAL A 104 -8.52 20.77 -13.69
C VAL A 104 -7.13 20.46 -13.17
N ARG A 105 -6.91 20.59 -11.85
CA ARG A 105 -5.64 20.27 -11.18
C ARG A 105 -5.89 19.19 -10.13
N PRO A 106 -5.73 17.91 -10.49
CA PRO A 106 -5.92 16.80 -9.57
C PRO A 106 -4.84 16.77 -8.49
N LEU A 107 -5.21 16.32 -7.29
CA LEU A 107 -4.25 15.94 -6.26
C LEU A 107 -3.59 14.63 -6.66
N ARG A 108 -2.28 14.62 -6.77
CA ARG A 108 -1.50 13.45 -7.17
C ARG A 108 -0.42 13.18 -6.14
N LEU A 109 -0.30 11.93 -5.70
CA LEU A 109 0.58 11.57 -4.59
C LEU A 109 1.61 10.51 -4.99
N ARG A 110 2.82 10.65 -4.44
CA ARG A 110 3.81 9.58 -4.32
C ARG A 110 3.82 9.10 -2.88
N ILE A 111 3.84 7.79 -2.69
CA ILE A 111 3.91 7.16 -1.37
C ILE A 111 5.12 6.23 -1.32
N GLY A 112 5.97 6.41 -0.32
CA GLY A 112 7.05 5.49 0.03
C GLY A 112 6.70 4.73 1.31
N MET A 113 6.82 3.39 1.30
CA MET A 113 6.52 2.54 2.45
C MET A 113 7.70 1.66 2.80
N ASN A 114 8.02 1.60 4.08
CA ASN A 114 9.05 0.73 4.62
C ASN A 114 8.72 0.30 6.05
N ALA A 115 9.39 -0.72 6.56
CA ALA A 115 9.31 -1.10 7.96
C ALA A 115 10.72 -1.30 8.54
N GLY A 116 10.91 -0.93 9.80
CA GLY A 116 12.20 -1.07 10.46
C GLY A 116 12.29 -0.30 11.76
N LEU A 117 13.49 -0.27 12.34
CA LEU A 117 13.75 0.43 13.59
C LEU A 117 13.68 1.95 13.41
N VAL A 118 12.91 2.58 14.29
CA VAL A 118 12.74 4.03 14.37
C VAL A 118 12.96 4.45 15.81
N THR A 119 13.74 5.51 16.01
CA THR A 119 13.95 6.17 17.29
C THR A 119 13.25 7.52 17.27
N GLN A 120 12.60 7.88 18.35
CA GLN A 120 12.00 9.19 18.54
C GLN A 120 12.87 10.02 19.46
N ASP A 121 13.24 11.21 19.03
CA ASP A 121 13.91 12.21 19.86
C ASP A 121 13.04 13.47 20.02
N ARG A 122 13.60 14.52 20.62
CA ARG A 122 12.90 15.81 20.82
C ARG A 122 12.61 16.57 19.52
N HIS A 123 13.21 16.16 18.41
CA HIS A 123 13.07 16.83 17.10
C HIS A 123 12.19 16.03 16.11
N GLY A 124 11.85 14.78 16.45
CA GLY A 124 11.00 13.94 15.63
C GLY A 124 11.49 12.49 15.51
N LEU A 125 11.20 11.87 14.39
CA LEU A 125 11.58 10.48 14.12
C LEU A 125 12.90 10.42 13.35
N VAL A 126 13.79 9.55 13.79
CA VAL A 126 15.07 9.28 13.13
C VAL A 126 15.28 7.77 12.94
N GLY A 127 15.96 7.40 11.87
CA GLY A 127 16.34 6.01 11.62
C GLY A 127 16.33 5.66 10.13
N ARG A 128 17.08 4.61 9.78
CA ARG A 128 17.16 4.13 8.39
C ARG A 128 15.80 3.83 7.76
N ALA A 129 14.82 3.39 8.59
CA ALA A 129 13.49 3.10 8.10
C ALA A 129 12.77 4.36 7.60
N VAL A 130 12.95 5.49 8.29
CA VAL A 130 12.40 6.80 7.90
C VAL A 130 13.08 7.31 6.63
N ASP A 131 14.43 7.28 6.62
CA ASP A 131 15.22 7.74 5.47
C ASP A 131 14.87 6.95 4.20
N LEU A 132 14.73 5.62 4.33
CA LEU A 132 14.37 4.79 3.19
C LEU A 132 12.96 5.09 2.68
N ALA A 133 11.96 5.23 3.55
CA ALA A 133 10.60 5.58 3.13
C ALA A 133 10.57 6.91 2.35
N ALA A 134 11.31 7.92 2.80
CA ALA A 134 11.44 9.20 2.10
C ALA A 134 12.13 9.04 0.73
N ARG A 135 13.21 8.26 0.65
CA ARG A 135 13.92 7.98 -0.61
C ARG A 135 13.09 7.19 -1.62
N LEU A 136 12.28 6.22 -1.14
CA LEU A 136 11.32 5.48 -1.97
C LEU A 136 10.32 6.43 -2.63
N CYS A 137 9.72 7.32 -1.82
CA CYS A 137 8.76 8.32 -2.28
C CYS A 137 9.40 9.29 -3.29
N ASP A 138 10.62 9.74 -3.04
CA ASP A 138 11.33 10.72 -3.87
C ASP A 138 12.19 10.10 -4.99
N SER A 139 12.06 8.79 -5.21
CA SER A 139 12.88 8.04 -6.17
C SER A 139 12.69 8.51 -7.61
N PRO A 140 13.77 8.46 -8.44
CA PRO A 140 13.69 8.85 -9.85
C PRO A 140 12.62 8.09 -10.63
N PRO A 141 12.44 6.75 -10.49
CA PRO A 141 11.37 6.04 -11.17
C PRO A 141 9.97 6.52 -10.76
N ALA A 142 9.72 6.77 -9.46
CA ALA A 142 8.43 7.29 -8.99
C ALA A 142 8.12 8.67 -9.58
N LYS A 143 9.12 9.57 -9.59
CA LYS A 143 9.00 10.90 -10.21
C LYS A 143 8.70 10.78 -11.71
N ARG A 144 9.40 9.89 -12.41
CA ARG A 144 9.24 9.68 -13.83
C ARG A 144 7.84 9.17 -14.17
N ILE A 145 7.34 8.15 -13.45
CA ILE A 145 5.96 7.66 -13.60
C ILE A 145 4.97 8.82 -13.47
N MET A 146 5.10 9.64 -12.43
CA MET A 146 4.17 10.75 -12.21
C MET A 146 4.29 11.86 -13.24
N ASN A 147 5.47 12.13 -13.77
CA ASN A 147 5.67 13.20 -14.74
C ASN A 147 5.22 12.79 -16.15
N GLU A 148 5.47 11.56 -16.58
CA GLU A 148 5.20 11.09 -17.93
C GLU A 148 3.80 10.48 -18.11
N THR A 149 3.09 10.20 -17.01
CA THR A 149 1.72 9.65 -17.02
C THR A 149 0.76 10.52 -16.19
N PRO A 150 0.30 11.63 -16.75
CA PRO A 150 -0.51 12.62 -16.02
C PRO A 150 -1.87 12.09 -15.51
N GLU A 151 -2.36 11.00 -16.07
CA GLU A 151 -3.60 10.34 -15.64
C GLU A 151 -3.47 9.46 -14.38
N ILE A 152 -2.26 9.31 -13.83
CA ILE A 152 -2.04 8.57 -12.59
C ILE A 152 -2.12 9.51 -11.40
N ASP A 153 -3.01 9.22 -10.46
CA ASP A 153 -3.19 9.99 -9.23
C ASP A 153 -2.32 9.49 -8.08
N LEU A 154 -1.91 8.20 -8.09
CA LEU A 154 -1.18 7.57 -7.00
C LEU A 154 -0.13 6.58 -7.52
N VAL A 155 1.10 6.76 -7.07
CA VAL A 155 2.14 5.73 -7.14
C VAL A 155 2.59 5.35 -5.74
N VAL A 156 2.68 4.05 -5.47
CA VAL A 156 3.17 3.50 -4.21
C VAL A 156 4.47 2.75 -4.46
N VAL A 157 5.46 3.02 -3.63
CA VAL A 157 6.78 2.39 -3.70
C VAL A 157 7.07 1.73 -2.36
N VAL A 158 7.28 0.42 -2.37
CA VAL A 158 7.61 -0.34 -1.16
C VAL A 158 9.06 -0.81 -1.22
N SER A 159 9.70 -0.93 -0.05
CA SER A 159 11.05 -1.51 0.03
C SER A 159 11.04 -2.98 -0.39
N ASP A 160 12.21 -3.48 -0.81
CA ASP A 160 12.40 -4.90 -1.15
C ASP A 160 12.05 -5.82 0.02
N TRP A 161 12.45 -5.42 1.23
CA TRP A 161 12.07 -6.15 2.44
C TRP A 161 10.55 -6.23 2.63
N LEU A 162 9.84 -5.10 2.45
CA LEU A 162 8.37 -5.06 2.63
C LEU A 162 7.66 -5.87 1.54
N TYR A 163 8.17 -5.83 0.31
CA TYR A 163 7.64 -6.67 -0.75
C TYR A 163 7.81 -8.15 -0.42
N GLY A 164 9.03 -8.60 -0.15
CA GLY A 164 9.34 -10.01 0.08
C GLY A 164 8.68 -10.61 1.33
N ASN A 165 8.41 -9.80 2.36
CA ASN A 165 7.85 -10.30 3.63
C ASN A 165 6.35 -10.05 3.81
N VAL A 166 5.73 -9.22 2.96
CA VAL A 166 4.31 -8.85 3.14
C VAL A 166 3.53 -8.87 1.84
N VAL A 167 4.07 -8.30 0.75
CA VAL A 167 3.33 -8.19 -0.52
C VAL A 167 3.35 -9.51 -1.28
N ALA A 168 4.49 -10.21 -1.31
CA ALA A 168 4.68 -11.43 -2.10
C ALA A 168 3.72 -12.57 -1.74
N ASP A 169 3.26 -12.63 -0.48
CA ASP A 169 2.27 -13.61 -0.03
C ASP A 169 0.86 -13.33 -0.56
N GLY A 170 0.63 -12.16 -1.12
CA GLY A 170 -0.67 -11.75 -1.63
C GLY A 170 -1.72 -11.53 -0.54
N GLY A 171 -2.97 -11.35 -0.95
CA GLY A 171 -4.08 -11.16 -0.03
C GLY A 171 -5.28 -10.50 -0.66
N ARG A 172 -6.34 -10.25 0.13
CA ARG A 172 -7.62 -9.75 -0.38
C ARG A 172 -7.53 -8.44 -1.18
N TYR A 173 -6.58 -7.58 -0.87
CA TYR A 173 -6.37 -6.30 -1.54
C TYR A 173 -4.92 -6.15 -2.00
N VAL A 174 -4.19 -7.27 -2.07
CA VAL A 174 -2.77 -7.29 -2.40
C VAL A 174 -2.55 -8.23 -3.57
N GLU A 175 -2.14 -7.68 -4.69
CA GLU A 175 -1.90 -8.38 -5.95
C GLU A 175 -0.40 -8.26 -6.29
N PRO A 176 0.43 -9.25 -5.88
CA PRO A 176 1.88 -9.19 -6.08
C PRO A 176 2.28 -8.96 -7.54
N ASP A 177 1.53 -9.55 -8.47
CA ASP A 177 1.77 -9.45 -9.91
C ASP A 177 1.57 -8.03 -10.47
N HIS A 178 0.93 -7.12 -9.72
CA HIS A 178 0.76 -5.72 -10.09
C HIS A 178 1.96 -4.85 -9.70
N TYR A 179 2.94 -5.40 -8.97
CA TYR A 179 4.17 -4.72 -8.64
C TYR A 179 5.27 -5.00 -9.67
N ARG A 180 6.17 -4.03 -9.87
CA ARG A 180 7.39 -4.19 -10.65
C ARG A 180 8.56 -3.65 -9.88
N SER A 181 9.67 -4.38 -9.88
CA SER A 181 10.90 -3.93 -9.24
C SER A 181 11.70 -3.02 -10.15
N ALA A 182 12.34 -2.02 -9.56
CA ALA A 182 13.40 -1.25 -10.20
C ALA A 182 14.46 -0.86 -9.17
N ARG A 183 15.70 -0.66 -9.61
CA ARG A 183 16.77 -0.17 -8.73
C ARG A 183 16.65 1.32 -8.50
N ILE A 184 16.72 1.69 -7.24
CA ILE A 184 16.84 3.08 -6.82
C ILE A 184 18.31 3.36 -6.58
N ARG A 185 18.87 4.25 -7.38
CA ARG A 185 20.26 4.71 -7.20
C ARG A 185 20.26 6.16 -6.78
N SER A 186 20.81 6.44 -5.61
CA SER A 186 21.14 7.77 -5.13
C SER A 186 22.55 7.74 -4.54
N LYS A 187 23.10 8.89 -4.12
CA LYS A 187 24.47 8.97 -3.60
C LYS A 187 24.78 7.97 -2.47
N GLU A 188 23.76 7.54 -1.73
CA GLU A 188 23.88 6.71 -0.53
C GLU A 188 23.01 5.45 -0.55
N THR A 189 22.23 5.22 -1.62
CA THR A 189 21.28 4.12 -1.73
C THR A 189 21.42 3.45 -3.09
N ASP A 190 21.66 2.15 -3.09
CA ASP A 190 21.58 1.30 -4.28
C ASP A 190 20.76 0.06 -3.88
N GLU A 191 19.45 0.19 -3.90
CA GLU A 191 18.51 -0.81 -3.40
C GLU A 191 17.43 -1.12 -4.45
N ALA A 192 16.92 -2.35 -4.42
CA ALA A 192 15.71 -2.70 -5.14
C ALA A 192 14.49 -2.11 -4.43
N ALA A 193 13.53 -1.64 -5.22
CA ALA A 193 12.24 -1.19 -4.74
C ALA A 193 11.14 -1.67 -5.66
N TRP A 194 9.94 -1.79 -5.13
CA TRP A 194 8.80 -2.32 -5.85
C TRP A 194 7.74 -1.24 -5.99
N PHE A 195 7.31 -1.02 -7.23
CA PHE A 195 6.41 0.04 -7.63
C PHE A 195 5.03 -0.54 -7.93
N HIS A 196 4.00 0.15 -7.49
CA HIS A 196 2.60 -0.20 -7.70
C HIS A 196 1.80 1.05 -8.07
N VAL A 197 0.94 0.91 -9.06
CA VAL A 197 -0.07 1.91 -9.42
C VAL A 197 -1.44 1.24 -9.28
N PRO A 198 -2.29 1.69 -8.34
CA PRO A 198 -3.59 1.06 -8.11
C PRO A 198 -4.44 0.98 -9.39
N ARG A 199 -5.18 -0.13 -9.55
CA ARG A 199 -6.02 -0.43 -10.71
C ARG A 199 -5.27 -0.60 -12.04
N ARG A 200 -3.94 -0.75 -12.00
CA ARG A 200 -3.15 -1.09 -13.19
C ARG A 200 -2.44 -2.44 -12.98
N PRO A 201 -2.38 -3.30 -13.99
CA PRO A 201 -1.71 -4.61 -13.89
C PRO A 201 -0.19 -4.49 -13.77
N ALA A 202 0.36 -3.32 -14.08
CA ALA A 202 1.75 -2.97 -13.85
C ALA A 202 1.89 -1.44 -13.82
N PRO A 203 2.88 -0.90 -13.07
CA PRO A 203 3.25 0.50 -13.18
C PRO A 203 3.81 0.76 -14.59
N PRO A 204 3.45 1.89 -15.23
CA PRO A 204 4.03 2.25 -16.52
C PRO A 204 5.52 2.53 -16.36
N LEU A 205 6.25 2.52 -17.50
CA LEU A 205 7.68 2.84 -17.60
C LEU A 205 8.63 1.91 -16.83
N ILE A 206 8.15 0.87 -16.17
CA ILE A 206 9.00 -0.15 -15.55
C ILE A 206 8.76 -1.47 -16.29
N GLY A 207 9.75 -1.90 -17.07
CA GLY A 207 9.74 -3.19 -17.77
C GLY A 207 9.74 -4.38 -16.80
N ARG A 208 9.52 -5.58 -17.31
CA ARG A 208 9.60 -6.81 -16.50
C ARG A 208 10.98 -7.03 -15.89
N ASP A 209 12.02 -6.56 -16.56
CA ASP A 209 13.42 -6.66 -16.12
C ASP A 209 13.85 -5.51 -15.19
N GLY A 210 12.91 -4.64 -14.78
CA GLY A 210 13.20 -3.52 -13.91
C GLY A 210 13.94 -2.35 -14.60
N GLU A 211 14.14 -2.41 -15.89
CA GLU A 211 14.72 -1.32 -16.67
C GLU A 211 13.65 -0.28 -17.02
N LEU A 212 14.03 0.99 -16.84
CA LEU A 212 13.25 2.13 -17.31
C LEU A 212 13.63 2.39 -18.76
N PRO A 213 12.68 2.52 -19.71
CA PRO A 213 12.99 2.93 -21.07
C PRO A 213 13.68 4.30 -21.06
N PRO A 214 14.47 4.65 -22.07
CA PRO A 214 15.10 5.96 -22.18
C PRO A 214 14.05 7.08 -22.12
N GLU A 215 14.43 8.25 -21.60
CA GLU A 215 13.52 9.40 -21.51
C GLU A 215 13.03 9.81 -22.92
N GLY A 216 11.70 9.94 -23.06
CA GLY A 216 11.07 10.36 -24.30
C GLY A 216 10.56 9.23 -25.21
N GLU A 217 10.75 7.95 -24.87
CA GLU A 217 10.05 6.86 -25.54
C GLU A 217 8.67 6.60 -24.89
N PRO A 218 7.60 6.43 -25.69
CA PRO A 218 6.29 6.08 -25.16
C PRO A 218 6.38 4.73 -24.41
N ALA A 219 5.64 4.62 -23.31
CA ALA A 219 5.53 3.37 -22.58
C ALA A 219 5.15 2.24 -23.55
N PRO A 220 5.79 1.05 -23.47
CA PRO A 220 5.40 -0.08 -24.31
C PRO A 220 3.91 -0.36 -24.08
N GLU A 221 3.11 -0.22 -25.13
CA GLU A 221 1.71 -0.64 -25.11
C GLU A 221 1.70 -2.12 -24.71
N GLY A 222 0.97 -2.45 -23.63
CA GLY A 222 0.89 -3.82 -23.15
C GLY A 222 0.52 -4.73 -24.32
N GLU A 223 1.35 -5.71 -24.63
CA GLU A 223 1.05 -6.73 -25.62
C GLU A 223 -0.36 -7.26 -25.36
N PRO A 224 -1.27 -7.21 -26.36
CA PRO A 224 -2.55 -7.89 -26.21
C PRO A 224 -2.25 -9.36 -25.94
N ALA A 225 -2.82 -9.90 -24.88
CA ALA A 225 -2.72 -11.31 -24.53
C ALA A 225 -2.90 -12.11 -25.81
N ALA A 226 -1.89 -12.89 -26.18
CA ALA A 226 -1.86 -13.70 -27.38
C ALA A 226 -3.18 -14.48 -27.47
N ALA A 227 -4.03 -14.08 -28.41
CA ALA A 227 -5.23 -14.80 -28.74
C ALA A 227 -4.77 -16.19 -29.19
N GLY A 228 -5.12 -17.19 -28.36
CA GLY A 228 -4.79 -18.58 -28.64
C GLY A 228 -5.14 -18.93 -30.07
N GLU A 229 -4.15 -19.33 -30.83
CA GLU A 229 -4.33 -19.89 -32.17
C GLU A 229 -5.31 -21.05 -32.08
N ARG A 230 -6.48 -20.85 -32.68
CA ARG A 230 -7.42 -21.93 -33.00
C ARG A 230 -6.73 -22.81 -34.06
N PRO A 231 -6.54 -24.12 -33.83
CA PRO A 231 -6.04 -24.99 -34.85
C PRO A 231 -7.05 -25.05 -36.03
N PRO A 232 -6.58 -25.12 -37.29
CA PRO A 232 -7.44 -25.16 -38.45
C PRO A 232 -8.24 -26.46 -38.47
N ALA A 233 -9.53 -26.35 -38.68
CA ALA A 233 -10.43 -27.48 -38.97
C ALA A 233 -10.12 -28.03 -40.37
N GLY A 234 -9.82 -29.32 -40.45
CA GLY A 234 -9.91 -30.02 -41.72
C GLY A 234 -8.83 -31.05 -41.97
N ALA A 235 -9.08 -32.31 -41.62
CA ALA A 235 -8.84 -33.47 -42.48
C ALA A 235 -9.40 -34.74 -41.79
N ALA A 236 -10.49 -35.21 -42.31
CA ALA A 236 -11.02 -36.51 -42.02
C ALA A 236 -10.03 -37.62 -42.43
N ARG A 237 -9.68 -38.52 -41.52
CA ARG A 237 -9.20 -39.87 -41.85
C ARG A 237 -9.81 -40.89 -40.91
N THR A 238 -10.50 -41.77 -41.52
CA THR A 238 -11.10 -43.02 -41.03
C THR A 238 -10.05 -44.02 -40.54
N GLY A 239 -10.33 -44.73 -39.44
CA GLY A 239 -9.65 -45.98 -39.14
C GLY A 239 -9.49 -46.33 -37.68
N GLY A 240 -10.35 -47.17 -37.14
CA GLY A 240 -9.98 -48.39 -36.41
C GLY A 240 -9.85 -48.33 -34.88
N TRP A 241 -10.88 -48.78 -34.20
CA TRP A 241 -10.96 -49.72 -33.07
C TRP A 241 -9.84 -49.75 -31.99
N GLY A 242 -10.26 -49.64 -30.72
CA GLY A 242 -9.52 -50.11 -29.56
C GLY A 242 -10.05 -49.51 -28.26
N GLY A 243 -10.95 -50.23 -27.56
CA GLY A 243 -11.58 -49.83 -26.32
C GLY A 243 -10.69 -49.86 -25.08
N ALA A 244 -11.15 -49.17 -24.06
CA ALA A 244 -11.10 -49.51 -22.63
C ALA A 244 -11.58 -48.27 -21.86
N GLY A 245 -12.74 -48.28 -21.22
CA GLY A 245 -12.92 -48.38 -19.81
C GLY A 245 -12.55 -47.14 -19.02
N GLY A 246 -13.34 -46.05 -19.08
CA GLY A 246 -13.28 -44.98 -18.11
C GLY A 246 -14.64 -44.87 -17.41
N GLY A 247 -14.73 -45.38 -16.19
CA GLY A 247 -15.92 -45.26 -15.34
C GLY A 247 -16.19 -43.84 -14.87
N PRO A 248 -17.41 -43.51 -14.43
CA PRO A 248 -17.78 -42.21 -13.97
C PRO A 248 -17.07 -41.83 -12.65
N PRO A 249 -16.89 -40.53 -12.38
CA PRO A 249 -16.25 -40.05 -11.14
C PRO A 249 -17.09 -40.46 -9.91
N PRO A 250 -16.41 -40.65 -8.74
CA PRO A 250 -17.11 -41.06 -7.51
C PRO A 250 -18.00 -39.92 -6.98
N PRO A 251 -19.11 -40.25 -6.28
CA PRO A 251 -19.99 -39.28 -5.69
C PRO A 251 -19.34 -38.57 -4.50
N PRO A 252 -19.75 -37.34 -4.17
CA PRO A 252 -19.26 -36.58 -3.03
C PRO A 252 -19.65 -37.29 -1.70
N PRO A 253 -18.84 -37.11 -0.62
CA PRO A 253 -19.10 -37.72 0.68
C PRO A 253 -20.37 -37.18 1.33
N PRO A 254 -21.09 -37.95 2.17
CA PRO A 254 -22.31 -37.56 2.84
C PRO A 254 -22.04 -36.47 3.86
N ARG A 255 -22.95 -35.47 3.91
CA ARG A 255 -22.95 -34.42 4.94
C ARG A 255 -23.26 -35.06 6.30
N GLY A 256 -22.41 -34.80 7.27
CA GLY A 256 -22.60 -35.20 8.66
C GLY A 256 -23.81 -34.48 9.29
N PRO A 257 -24.38 -35.04 10.38
CA PRO A 257 -25.58 -34.50 11.00
C PRO A 257 -25.35 -33.11 11.63
N GLY A 258 -26.31 -32.21 11.40
CA GLY A 258 -26.27 -30.84 11.87
C GLY A 258 -26.21 -30.75 13.40
N VAL A 259 -25.23 -29.99 13.90
CA VAL A 259 -25.16 -29.58 15.28
C VAL A 259 -26.04 -28.35 15.45
N THR A 260 -27.09 -28.46 16.24
CA THR A 260 -27.97 -27.36 16.66
C THR A 260 -27.23 -26.51 17.68
N PRO A 261 -27.17 -25.18 17.56
CA PRO A 261 -26.58 -24.35 18.61
C PRO A 261 -27.50 -24.22 19.83
N PRO A 262 -26.95 -24.14 21.04
CA PRO A 262 -27.73 -23.96 22.24
C PRO A 262 -28.29 -22.53 22.35
N GLY A 263 -29.54 -22.41 22.81
CA GLY A 263 -30.27 -21.17 23.00
C GLY A 263 -29.56 -20.21 23.95
N GLY A 264 -29.43 -18.95 23.55
CA GLY A 264 -28.92 -17.86 24.35
C GLY A 264 -29.94 -17.36 25.39
N PRO A 265 -29.50 -16.74 26.49
CA PRO A 265 -30.36 -16.34 27.59
C PRO A 265 -31.18 -15.10 27.28
N HIS A 266 -32.43 -15.12 27.70
CA HIS A 266 -33.39 -14.03 27.65
C HIS A 266 -32.90 -12.81 28.47
N THR A 267 -32.66 -11.69 27.80
CA THR A 267 -32.47 -10.40 28.47
C THR A 267 -33.81 -9.77 28.79
N LYS A 268 -34.09 -9.59 30.10
CA LYS A 268 -35.21 -8.82 30.63
C LYS A 268 -34.97 -7.32 30.40
N THR A 269 -35.93 -6.68 29.76
CA THR A 269 -36.03 -5.22 29.64
C THR A 269 -36.38 -4.57 30.97
N PRO A 270 -35.71 -3.52 31.46
CA PRO A 270 -36.16 -2.75 32.61
C PRO A 270 -37.24 -1.73 32.21
N PRO A 271 -38.14 -1.32 33.17
CA PRO A 271 -39.21 -0.39 32.93
C PRO A 271 -38.74 1.07 32.84
N PRO A 272 -39.53 1.99 32.23
CA PRO A 272 -39.15 3.38 32.04
C PRO A 272 -39.22 4.17 33.37
N HIS A 273 -38.17 4.98 33.64
CA HIS A 273 -38.17 5.99 34.70
C HIS A 273 -38.85 7.27 34.18
N ASN A 274 -39.85 7.76 34.94
CA ASN A 274 -40.40 9.11 34.84
C ASN A 274 -39.53 10.07 35.68
N PRO A 275 -39.21 11.27 35.15
CA PRO A 275 -38.58 12.33 35.97
C PRO A 275 -39.62 13.17 36.72
N PRO A 276 -39.23 13.84 37.83
CA PRO A 276 -40.02 14.86 38.49
C PRO A 276 -40.02 16.19 37.75
#